data_ab83a2815ffa15b810eec51d5f3443cb
#
_entry.id   ab83a2815ffa15b810eec51d5f3443cb
#
_cell.length_a   1.000
_cell.length_b   1.000
_cell.length_c   1.000
_cell.angle_alpha   90.00
_cell.angle_beta   90.00
_cell.angle_gamma   90.00
#
_symmetry.space_group_name_H-M   'P 1'
#
loop_
_entity.id
_entity.type
_entity.pdbx_description
1 polymer ?
#
loop_
_entity_poly.entity_id
_entity_poly.type
_entity_poly.pdbx_seq_one_letter_code
_entity_poly.pdbx_strand_id
1 'polypeptide(L)'
;MNSVSKNFDEWCSNIFDDNTISKVKRLKLNNPDDFQDSFYRNLEFGTGGMRGIMGVGPNRVNKYTFGKTTQGICNFLKSKYNNKEISVVIGHDCRNNGTELQAVSYTHLTLPTKRI
;
A
#
# COMPACT_ATOMS: atom_id res chain seq x y z
N MET A 1 19.83 11.85 -8.54
CA MET A 1 19.42 10.68 -7.74
C MET A 1 18.27 10.00 -8.44
N ASN A 2 18.36 8.71 -8.69
CA ASN A 2 17.28 8.00 -9.35
C ASN A 2 16.15 7.66 -8.36
N SER A 3 15.00 7.28 -8.90
CA SER A 3 13.83 6.97 -8.06
C SER A 3 14.05 5.75 -7.17
N VAL A 4 14.87 4.80 -7.59
CA VAL A 4 15.16 3.60 -6.81
C VAL A 4 15.88 3.96 -5.50
N SER A 5 16.94 4.79 -5.58
CA SER A 5 17.69 5.21 -4.39
C SER A 5 16.80 6.00 -3.42
N LYS A 6 16.00 6.92 -3.95
CA LYS A 6 15.09 7.72 -3.15
C LYS A 6 14.07 6.85 -2.43
N ASN A 7 13.46 5.92 -3.14
CA ASN A 7 12.46 5.01 -2.58
C ASN A 7 13.08 4.06 -1.55
N PHE A 8 14.28 3.57 -1.82
CA PHE A 8 15.00 2.72 -0.86
C PHE A 8 15.23 3.45 0.46
N ASP A 9 15.72 4.69 0.40
CA ASP A 9 15.98 5.49 1.59
C ASP A 9 14.69 5.73 2.38
N GLU A 10 13.59 6.04 1.70
CA GLU A 10 12.29 6.21 2.32
C GLU A 10 11.82 4.93 3.02
N TRP A 11 11.97 3.78 2.37
CA TRP A 11 11.52 2.49 2.91
C TRP A 11 12.42 1.94 4.00
N CYS A 12 13.59 2.51 4.20
CA CYS A 12 14.47 2.18 5.33
C CYS A 12 14.32 3.14 6.51
N SER A 13 13.42 4.12 6.41
CA SER A 13 13.17 5.07 7.49
C SER A 13 12.34 4.42 8.61
N ASN A 14 12.33 5.05 9.77
CA ASN A 14 11.68 4.50 10.97
C ASN A 14 10.14 4.54 10.93
N ILE A 15 9.53 5.06 9.88
CA ILE A 15 8.08 4.98 9.70
C ILE A 15 7.64 3.59 9.23
N PHE A 16 8.58 2.78 8.77
CA PHE A 16 8.31 1.38 8.37
C PHE A 16 8.76 0.45 9.50
N ASP A 17 8.07 -0.69 9.64
CA ASP A 17 8.41 -1.65 10.68
C ASP A 17 9.74 -2.34 10.39
N ASP A 18 10.39 -2.83 11.46
CA ASP A 18 11.73 -3.45 11.35
C ASP A 18 11.73 -4.67 10.43
N ASN A 19 10.68 -5.46 10.44
CA ASN A 19 10.57 -6.63 9.57
C ASN A 19 10.56 -6.22 8.09
N THR A 20 9.84 -5.16 7.74
CA THR A 20 9.80 -4.62 6.38
C THR A 20 11.17 -4.10 5.97
N ILE A 21 11.83 -3.34 6.84
CA ILE A 21 13.17 -2.80 6.58
C ILE A 21 14.17 -3.92 6.34
N SER A 22 14.11 -4.97 7.15
CA SER A 22 14.97 -6.14 6.99
C SER A 22 14.75 -6.84 5.64
N LYS A 23 13.49 -6.98 5.23
CA LYS A 23 13.14 -7.59 3.94
C LYS A 23 13.64 -6.74 2.77
N VAL A 24 13.52 -5.44 2.86
CA VAL A 24 14.00 -4.50 1.82
C VAL A 24 15.51 -4.64 1.65
N LYS A 25 16.26 -4.61 2.74
CA LYS A 25 17.72 -4.73 2.69
C LYS A 25 18.16 -6.09 2.15
N ARG A 26 17.47 -7.15 2.55
CA ARG A 26 17.76 -8.50 2.07
C ARG A 26 17.48 -8.64 0.58
N LEU A 27 16.39 -8.06 0.11
CA LEU A 27 16.03 -8.09 -1.31
C LEU A 27 17.10 -7.38 -2.16
N LYS A 28 17.58 -6.23 -1.69
CA LYS A 28 18.64 -5.48 -2.40
C LYS A 28 19.92 -6.30 -2.55
N LEU A 29 20.29 -7.07 -1.52
CA LEU A 29 21.50 -7.87 -1.53
C LEU A 29 21.35 -9.16 -2.35
N ASN A 30 20.20 -9.84 -2.22
CA ASN A 30 20.02 -11.19 -2.74
C ASN A 30 19.40 -11.23 -4.14
N ASN A 31 18.62 -10.23 -4.51
CA ASN A 31 17.96 -10.21 -5.83
C ASN A 31 17.86 -8.78 -6.35
N PRO A 32 18.98 -8.24 -6.90
CA PRO A 32 19.01 -6.85 -7.36
C PRO A 32 18.00 -6.53 -8.46
N ASP A 33 17.71 -7.48 -9.33
CA ASP A 33 16.75 -7.27 -10.44
C ASP A 33 15.33 -7.09 -9.90
N ASP A 34 14.91 -7.94 -8.98
CA ASP A 34 13.61 -7.83 -8.34
C ASP A 34 13.55 -6.56 -7.47
N PHE A 35 14.65 -6.21 -6.80
CA PHE A 35 14.73 -4.97 -6.04
C PHE A 35 14.51 -3.76 -6.95
N GLN A 36 15.17 -3.72 -8.10
CA GLN A 36 15.00 -2.64 -9.08
C GLN A 36 13.54 -2.52 -9.52
N ASP A 37 12.90 -3.64 -9.85
CA ASP A 37 11.51 -3.67 -10.27
C ASP A 37 10.55 -3.24 -9.15
N SER A 38 10.89 -3.59 -7.91
CA SER A 38 10.05 -3.25 -6.75
C SER A 38 10.12 -1.77 -6.37
N PHE A 39 11.18 -1.06 -6.75
CA PHE A 39 11.44 0.27 -6.23
C PHE A 39 11.53 1.37 -7.28
N TYR A 40 11.42 1.06 -8.57
CA TYR A 40 11.63 2.09 -9.60
C TYR A 40 10.43 3.02 -9.79
N ARG A 41 9.25 2.60 -9.37
CA ARG A 41 8.03 3.41 -9.48
C ARG A 41 7.03 3.02 -8.39
N ASN A 42 5.94 3.77 -8.32
CA ASN A 42 4.79 3.41 -7.48
C ASN A 42 3.86 2.47 -8.24
N LEU A 43 3.14 1.65 -7.49
CA LEU A 43 2.12 0.77 -8.06
C LEU A 43 0.99 1.62 -8.66
N GLU A 44 0.60 1.28 -9.89
CA GLU A 44 -0.43 2.02 -10.60
C GLU A 44 -1.82 1.43 -10.30
N PHE A 45 -2.81 2.32 -10.26
CA PHE A 45 -4.21 1.94 -10.15
C PHE A 45 -4.77 1.78 -11.56
N GLY A 46 -5.02 0.53 -11.97
CA GLY A 46 -5.50 0.22 -13.31
C GLY A 46 -7.01 0.36 -13.45
N THR A 47 -7.52 0.02 -14.62
CA THR A 47 -8.95 0.11 -14.95
C THR A 47 -9.81 -0.76 -14.03
N GLY A 48 -9.34 -1.95 -13.70
CA GLY A 48 -10.05 -2.87 -12.81
C GLY A 48 -9.61 -2.81 -11.36
N GLY A 49 -8.84 -1.78 -10.99
CA GLY A 49 -8.31 -1.62 -9.66
C GLY A 49 -6.79 -1.73 -9.60
N MET A 50 -6.26 -1.78 -8.39
CA MET A 50 -4.82 -1.89 -8.16
C MET A 50 -4.40 -3.36 -8.22
N ARG A 51 -3.46 -3.69 -9.10
CA ARG A 51 -2.94 -5.05 -9.27
C ARG A 51 -1.42 -5.04 -9.21
N GLY A 52 -0.85 -6.08 -8.63
CA GLY A 52 0.60 -6.21 -8.55
C GLY A 52 1.00 -7.47 -7.82
N ILE A 53 2.31 -7.70 -7.80
CA ILE A 53 2.92 -8.82 -7.08
C ILE A 53 3.00 -8.45 -5.60
N MET A 54 2.74 -9.40 -4.71
CA MET A 54 2.89 -9.19 -3.27
C MET A 54 4.37 -9.16 -2.89
N GLY A 55 4.74 -8.21 -2.07
CA GLY A 55 6.11 -8.06 -1.62
C GLY A 55 6.39 -6.66 -1.07
N VAL A 56 7.63 -6.40 -0.71
CA VAL A 56 8.04 -5.09 -0.20
C VAL A 56 8.37 -4.15 -1.35
N GLY A 57 8.16 -2.85 -1.14
CA GLY A 57 8.47 -1.81 -2.10
C GLY A 57 7.24 -1.10 -2.63
N PRO A 58 7.43 0.11 -3.20
CA PRO A 58 6.31 0.92 -3.67
C PRO A 58 5.61 0.35 -4.90
N ASN A 59 6.27 -0.51 -5.68
CA ASN A 59 5.69 -1.15 -6.87
C ASN A 59 5.21 -2.59 -6.58
N ARG A 60 4.87 -2.86 -5.33
CA ARG A 60 4.38 -4.17 -4.89
C ARG A 60 3.14 -4.00 -4.03
N VAL A 61 2.33 -5.05 -3.91
CA VAL A 61 1.16 -5.06 -3.02
C VAL A 61 1.62 -5.44 -1.62
N ASN A 62 1.41 -4.56 -0.68
CA ASN A 62 1.72 -4.77 0.74
C ASN A 62 0.84 -3.85 1.58
N LYS A 63 0.97 -3.94 2.90
CA LYS A 63 0.12 -3.14 3.79
C LYS A 63 0.31 -1.64 3.60
N TYR A 64 1.49 -1.19 3.21
CA TYR A 64 1.77 0.25 3.01
C TYR A 64 1.19 0.78 1.72
N THR A 65 1.39 0.08 0.59
CA THR A 65 0.82 0.49 -0.69
C THR A 65 -0.70 0.37 -0.68
N PHE A 66 -1.22 -0.67 -0.04
CA PHE A 66 -2.65 -0.88 0.11
C PHE A 66 -3.28 0.19 1.00
N GLY A 67 -2.63 0.52 2.11
CA GLY A 67 -3.08 1.59 3.00
C GLY A 67 -3.08 2.95 2.32
N LYS A 68 -2.04 3.25 1.57
CA LYS A 68 -1.94 4.49 0.80
C LYS A 68 -3.07 4.62 -0.22
N THR A 69 -3.37 3.54 -0.94
CA THR A 69 -4.47 3.50 -1.91
C THR A 69 -5.82 3.70 -1.22
N THR A 70 -6.03 3.02 -0.10
CA THR A 70 -7.26 3.17 0.69
C THR A 70 -7.43 4.59 1.20
N GLN A 71 -6.36 5.20 1.67
CA GLN A 71 -6.40 6.60 2.11
C GLN A 71 -6.75 7.54 0.95
N GLY A 72 -6.23 7.28 -0.24
CA GLY A 72 -6.57 8.04 -1.44
C GLY A 72 -8.07 7.94 -1.77
N ILE A 73 -8.64 6.75 -1.66
CA ILE A 73 -10.08 6.55 -1.86
C ILE A 73 -10.88 7.33 -0.82
N CYS A 74 -10.47 7.29 0.44
CA CYS A 74 -11.13 8.04 1.51
C CYS A 74 -11.10 9.54 1.24
N ASN A 75 -9.96 10.06 0.83
CA ASN A 75 -9.80 11.49 0.51
C ASN A 75 -10.69 11.90 -0.66
N PHE A 76 -10.75 11.06 -1.69
CA PHE A 76 -11.61 11.31 -2.85
C PHE A 76 -13.08 11.34 -2.46
N LEU A 77 -13.54 10.35 -1.69
CA LEU A 77 -14.94 10.27 -1.28
C LEU A 77 -15.35 11.45 -0.40
N LYS A 78 -14.49 11.88 0.50
CA LYS A 78 -14.74 13.05 1.35
C LYS A 78 -14.84 14.32 0.52
N SER A 79 -13.97 14.48 -0.46
CA SER A 79 -13.97 15.63 -1.35
C SER A 79 -15.24 15.67 -2.19
N LYS A 80 -15.64 14.52 -2.74
CA LYS A 80 -16.80 14.43 -3.63
C LYS A 80 -18.13 14.54 -2.89
N TYR A 81 -18.23 13.96 -1.72
CA TYR A 81 -19.48 13.89 -0.94
C TYR A 81 -19.38 14.69 0.37
N ASN A 82 -18.84 15.89 0.26
CA ASN A 82 -18.68 16.78 1.40
C ASN A 82 -20.01 16.97 2.14
N ASN A 83 -19.97 16.88 3.48
CA ASN A 83 -21.12 17.02 4.38
C ASN A 83 -22.18 15.91 4.23
N LYS A 84 -21.84 14.78 3.61
CA LYS A 84 -22.71 13.63 3.50
C LYS A 84 -22.14 12.45 4.28
N GLU A 85 -23.03 11.61 4.77
CA GLU A 85 -22.62 10.34 5.37
C GLU A 85 -22.14 9.39 4.27
N ILE A 86 -20.97 8.79 4.48
CA ILE A 86 -20.34 7.90 3.52
C ILE A 86 -20.26 6.50 4.12
N SER A 87 -20.72 5.51 3.35
CA SER A 87 -20.64 4.11 3.74
C SER A 87 -19.85 3.32 2.71
N VAL A 88 -18.97 2.43 3.18
CA VAL A 88 -18.13 1.61 2.34
C VAL A 88 -18.17 0.17 2.82
N VAL A 89 -18.26 -0.76 1.89
CA VAL A 89 -18.23 -2.20 2.18
C VAL A 89 -16.84 -2.74 1.79
N ILE A 90 -16.23 -3.50 2.71
CA ILE A 90 -14.94 -4.15 2.47
C ILE A 90 -15.17 -5.66 2.47
N GLY A 91 -14.71 -6.31 1.39
CA GLY A 91 -14.74 -7.76 1.28
C GLY A 91 -13.34 -8.29 0.98
N HIS A 92 -13.13 -9.56 1.25
CA HIS A 92 -11.88 -10.23 0.86
C HIS A 92 -12.17 -11.70 0.55
N ASP A 93 -11.28 -12.30 -0.23
CA ASP A 93 -11.33 -13.72 -0.54
C ASP A 93 -10.25 -14.50 0.23
N CYS A 94 -10.00 -15.74 -0.16
CA CYS A 94 -9.07 -16.62 0.56
C CYS A 94 -7.60 -16.49 0.12
N ARG A 95 -7.28 -15.47 -0.68
CA ARG A 95 -5.88 -15.29 -1.11
C ARG A 95 -4.98 -14.85 0.04
N ASN A 96 -3.67 -14.97 -0.16
CA ASN A 96 -2.67 -14.64 0.86
C ASN A 96 -2.83 -13.20 1.36
N ASN A 97 -2.75 -13.03 2.67
CA ASN A 97 -2.84 -11.72 3.34
C ASN A 97 -4.16 -10.97 3.13
N GLY A 98 -5.22 -11.65 2.66
CA GLY A 98 -6.53 -11.01 2.48
C GLY A 98 -7.06 -10.40 3.76
N THR A 99 -7.01 -11.14 4.87
CA THR A 99 -7.46 -10.66 6.17
C THR A 99 -6.63 -9.47 6.65
N GLU A 100 -5.30 -9.53 6.50
CA GLU A 100 -4.41 -8.44 6.89
C GLU A 100 -4.72 -7.17 6.09
N LEU A 101 -4.86 -7.29 4.77
CA LEU A 101 -5.14 -6.16 3.90
C LEU A 101 -6.53 -5.56 4.17
N GLN A 102 -7.51 -6.40 4.48
CA GLN A 102 -8.83 -5.93 4.89
C GLN A 102 -8.74 -5.10 6.17
N ALA A 103 -7.98 -5.57 7.14
CA ALA A 103 -7.79 -4.86 8.41
C ALA A 103 -7.11 -3.50 8.19
N VAL A 104 -6.13 -3.42 7.31
CA VAL A 104 -5.46 -2.15 6.96
C VAL A 104 -6.47 -1.17 6.36
N SER A 105 -7.25 -1.62 5.37
CA SER A 105 -8.28 -0.78 4.74
C SER A 105 -9.32 -0.31 5.76
N TYR A 106 -9.75 -1.20 6.63
CA TYR A 106 -10.69 -0.90 7.69
C TYR A 106 -10.16 0.22 8.60
N THR A 107 -8.92 0.13 9.02
CA THR A 107 -8.29 1.15 9.86
C THR A 107 -8.30 2.51 9.19
N HIS A 108 -7.97 2.59 7.91
CA HIS A 108 -7.98 3.84 7.16
C HIS A 108 -9.40 4.39 6.99
N LEU A 109 -10.37 3.52 6.74
CA LEU A 109 -11.75 3.94 6.48
C LEU A 109 -12.49 4.38 7.73
N THR A 110 -12.14 3.89 8.91
CA THR A 110 -12.81 4.28 10.16
C THR A 110 -12.41 5.66 10.66
N LEU A 111 -11.35 6.23 10.14
CA LEU A 111 -10.83 7.53 10.56
C LEU A 111 -10.64 8.44 9.35
N PRO A 112 -11.53 9.38 9.11
CA PRO A 112 -12.73 9.82 9.84
C PRO A 112 -14.05 9.38 9.20
N THR A 113 -14.07 8.35 8.40
CA THR A 113 -15.30 7.84 7.80
C THR A 113 -15.93 6.81 8.72
N LYS A 114 -17.26 6.64 8.59
CA LYS A 114 -17.95 5.56 9.28
C LYS A 114 -17.81 4.28 8.46
N ARG A 115 -17.69 3.16 9.17
CA ARG A 115 -17.74 1.87 8.51
C ARG A 115 -19.13 1.29 8.57
N ILE A 116 -19.38 0.35 7.70
CA ILE A 116 -20.61 -0.46 7.70
C ILE A 116 -20.31 -1.78 8.40
#